data_90cd11cbe716ab1a3ce4f08dc17705e8
#
_entry.id   90cd11cbe716ab1a3ce4f08dc17705e8
#
_cell.length_a   1.000
_cell.length_b   1.000
_cell.length_c   1.000
_cell.angle_alpha   90.00
_cell.angle_beta   90.00
_cell.angle_gamma   90.00
#
_symmetry.space_group_name_H-M   'P 1'
#
loop_
_entity.id
_entity.type
_entity.pdbx_description
1 polymer ?
#
loop_
_entity_poly.entity_id
_entity_poly.type
_entity_poly.pdbx_seq_one_letter_code
_entity_poly.pdbx_strand_id
1 'polypeptide(L)'
;DIFWKKENEIDVINLVKNFDPKEECKLLLVDKDRFYGLINKSGDFSLVNNYVKRWKIGDRALYYSGLQVISLCILNDFNYSKFSFNDVWNVQIKKNALYGNLMQSKLYHVGDENGLKLAIDSNT
;
A
#
# COMPACT_ATOMS: atom_id res chain seq x y z
N ASP A 1 6.80 -11.16 0.45
CA ASP A 1 5.49 -11.40 1.04
C ASP A 1 5.30 -10.60 2.31
N ILE A 2 4.06 -10.41 2.70
CA ILE A 2 3.68 -9.62 3.85
C ILE A 2 3.10 -10.55 4.92
N PHE A 3 3.55 -10.35 6.15
CA PHE A 3 3.05 -11.09 7.31
C PHE A 3 2.05 -10.20 8.06
N TRP A 4 0.76 -10.50 7.94
CA TRP A 4 -0.32 -9.76 8.59
C TRP A 4 -0.55 -10.27 10.01
N LYS A 5 -0.71 -9.35 10.96
CA LYS A 5 -0.98 -9.65 12.36
C LYS A 5 -2.30 -9.04 12.78
N LYS A 6 -2.81 -9.47 13.93
CA LYS A 6 -4.06 -8.95 14.47
C LYS A 6 -4.03 -7.44 14.67
N GLU A 7 -2.89 -6.88 15.05
CA GLU A 7 -2.75 -5.43 15.21
C GLU A 7 -2.99 -4.64 13.94
N ASN A 8 -2.93 -5.29 12.78
CA ASN A 8 -3.18 -4.66 11.49
C ASN A 8 -4.66 -4.52 11.16
N GLU A 9 -5.57 -5.16 11.91
CA GLU A 9 -7.01 -5.11 11.66
C GLU A 9 -7.55 -3.68 11.65
N ILE A 10 -7.05 -2.82 12.53
CA ILE A 10 -7.53 -1.45 12.62
C ILE A 10 -7.28 -0.68 11.32
N ASP A 11 -6.14 -0.93 10.68
CA ASP A 11 -5.81 -0.27 9.42
C ASP A 11 -6.68 -0.75 8.27
N VAL A 12 -7.00 -2.04 8.25
CA VAL A 12 -7.89 -2.64 7.25
C VAL A 12 -9.31 -2.08 7.41
N ILE A 13 -9.81 -2.05 8.65
CA ILE A 13 -11.13 -1.52 8.97
C ILE A 13 -11.22 -0.05 8.56
N ASN A 14 -10.21 0.75 8.89
CA ASN A 14 -10.19 2.17 8.55
C ASN A 14 -10.14 2.39 7.04
N LEU A 15 -9.39 1.57 6.32
CA LEU A 15 -9.33 1.66 4.85
C LEU A 15 -10.72 1.45 4.23
N VAL A 16 -11.41 0.40 4.64
CA VAL A 16 -12.74 0.06 4.11
C VAL A 16 -13.77 1.09 4.55
N LYS A 17 -13.76 1.46 5.83
CA LYS A 17 -14.73 2.38 6.42
C LYS A 17 -14.62 3.79 5.83
N ASN A 18 -13.40 4.25 5.55
CA ASN A 18 -13.15 5.59 5.04
C ASN A 18 -13.11 5.67 3.52
N PHE A 19 -13.33 4.55 2.84
CA PHE A 19 -13.37 4.56 1.38
C PHE A 19 -14.65 5.23 0.87
N ASP A 20 -14.47 6.28 0.05
CA ASP A 20 -15.58 6.91 -0.67
C ASP A 20 -15.61 6.30 -2.08
N PRO A 21 -16.75 5.79 -2.56
CA PRO A 21 -16.86 5.24 -3.92
C PRO A 21 -16.39 6.19 -5.02
N LYS A 22 -16.44 7.50 -4.79
CA LYS A 22 -15.93 8.50 -5.73
C LYS A 22 -14.42 8.47 -5.87
N GLU A 23 -13.71 7.89 -4.91
CA GLU A 23 -12.26 7.78 -4.96
C GLU A 23 -11.80 6.73 -5.96
N GLU A 24 -12.62 5.73 -6.24
CA GLU A 24 -12.37 4.64 -7.18
C GLU A 24 -11.24 3.68 -6.80
N CYS A 25 -10.12 4.18 -6.28
CA CYS A 25 -8.97 3.35 -5.87
C CYS A 25 -8.25 3.99 -4.70
N LYS A 26 -8.04 3.20 -3.65
CA LYS A 26 -7.35 3.66 -2.44
C LYS A 26 -6.41 2.58 -1.94
N LEU A 27 -5.14 2.92 -1.82
CA LEU A 27 -4.09 2.02 -1.36
C LEU A 27 -3.88 2.15 0.13
N LEU A 28 -3.60 1.04 0.80
CA LEU A 28 -3.07 1.06 2.15
C LEU A 28 -1.55 1.09 2.06
N LEU A 29 -0.95 2.17 2.56
CA LEU A 29 0.47 2.42 2.49
C LEU A 29 1.11 2.32 3.87
N VAL A 30 2.35 1.90 3.92
CA VAL A 30 3.12 1.80 5.15
C VAL A 30 4.38 2.66 5.05
N ASP A 31 4.64 3.42 6.13
CA ASP A 31 5.85 4.22 6.25
C ASP A 31 7.06 3.30 6.45
N LYS A 32 8.20 3.71 5.94
CA LYS A 32 9.47 3.02 6.12
C LYS A 32 9.74 2.70 7.59
N ASP A 33 9.43 3.61 8.50
CA ASP A 33 9.70 3.44 9.92
C ASP A 33 8.80 2.37 10.58
N ARG A 34 7.74 1.97 9.91
CA ARG A 34 6.81 0.94 10.39
C ARG A 34 6.85 -0.35 9.58
N PHE A 35 7.72 -0.41 8.58
CA PHE A 35 7.84 -1.57 7.69
C PHE A 35 9.14 -2.31 7.99
N TYR A 36 9.02 -3.38 8.74
CA TYR A 36 10.16 -4.17 9.22
C TYR A 36 10.49 -5.30 8.27
N GLY A 37 11.78 -5.61 8.15
CA GLY A 37 12.26 -6.69 7.28
C GLY A 37 12.51 -6.26 5.84
N LEU A 38 12.18 -5.02 5.49
CA LEU A 38 12.43 -4.50 4.15
C LEU A 38 13.82 -3.84 4.10
N ILE A 39 14.65 -4.26 3.16
CA ILE A 39 16.02 -3.77 3.00
C ILE A 39 16.09 -2.61 1.99
N ASN A 40 15.09 -2.46 1.16
CA ASN A 40 15.07 -1.46 0.10
C ASN A 40 15.06 -0.03 0.66
N LYS A 41 15.92 0.84 0.13
CA LYS A 41 16.06 2.24 0.57
C LYS A 41 15.17 3.22 -0.21
N SER A 42 14.67 2.82 -1.38
CA SER A 42 13.77 3.65 -2.16
C SER A 42 12.33 3.28 -1.85
N GLY A 43 11.43 4.28 -1.88
CA GLY A 43 10.00 4.03 -1.67
C GLY A 43 9.28 3.63 -2.96
N ASP A 44 8.09 3.09 -2.80
CA ASP A 44 7.21 2.84 -3.94
C ASP A 44 6.42 4.10 -4.29
N PHE A 45 5.96 4.80 -3.26
CA PHE A 45 5.04 5.92 -3.38
C PHE A 45 5.38 7.04 -2.40
N SER A 46 4.80 8.21 -2.67
CA SER A 46 4.69 9.32 -1.74
C SER A 46 3.23 9.73 -1.62
N LEU A 47 2.90 10.48 -0.58
CA LEU A 47 1.53 10.88 -0.27
C LEU A 47 1.49 12.40 -0.06
N VAL A 48 0.63 13.09 -0.83
CA VAL A 48 0.43 14.53 -0.71
C VAL A 48 -1.08 14.79 -0.60
N ASN A 49 -1.54 15.26 0.55
CA ASN A 49 -2.96 15.55 0.80
C ASN A 49 -3.87 14.36 0.46
N ASN A 50 -3.50 13.15 0.85
CA ASN A 50 -4.20 11.89 0.57
C ASN A 50 -4.12 11.42 -0.89
N TYR A 51 -3.44 12.14 -1.76
CA TYR A 51 -3.18 11.71 -3.14
C TYR A 51 -1.85 10.98 -3.21
N VAL A 52 -1.85 9.83 -3.87
CA VAL A 52 -0.67 8.98 -4.04
C VAL A 52 0.07 9.40 -5.31
N LYS A 53 1.38 9.53 -5.20
CA LYS A 53 2.30 9.80 -6.31
C LYS A 53 3.41 8.78 -6.29
N ARG A 54 4.12 8.62 -7.41
CA ARG A 54 5.32 7.79 -7.41
C ARG A 54 6.41 8.45 -6.57
N TRP A 55 7.14 7.63 -5.84
CA TRP A 55 8.24 8.12 -5.01
C TRP A 55 9.36 8.71 -5.86
N LYS A 56 9.93 9.80 -5.39
CA LYS A 56 11.12 10.45 -5.97
C LYS A 56 12.14 10.66 -4.86
N ILE A 57 13.41 10.75 -5.24
CA ILE A 57 14.50 11.03 -4.31
C ILE A 57 14.18 12.33 -3.55
N GLY A 58 14.24 12.26 -2.22
CA GLY A 58 13.88 13.37 -1.34
C GLY A 58 12.49 13.26 -0.73
N ASP A 59 11.61 12.44 -1.31
CA ASP A 59 10.28 12.20 -0.76
C ASP A 59 10.35 11.22 0.42
N ARG A 60 9.38 11.33 1.34
CA ARG A 60 9.16 10.32 2.36
C ARG A 60 8.84 8.99 1.66
N ALA A 61 9.56 7.94 2.03
CA ALA A 61 9.38 6.63 1.41
C ALA A 61 8.18 5.91 2.02
N LEU A 62 7.17 5.63 1.18
CA LEU A 62 6.01 4.84 1.54
C LEU A 62 5.97 3.60 0.64
N TYR A 63 5.43 2.52 1.18
CA TYR A 63 5.38 1.24 0.48
C TYR A 63 3.96 0.72 0.40
N TYR A 64 3.65 0.04 -0.69
CA TYR A 64 2.37 -0.64 -0.82
C TYR A 64 2.33 -1.83 0.15
N SER A 65 1.28 -1.86 0.97
CA SER A 65 1.10 -2.92 1.97
C SER A 65 0.64 -4.25 1.39
N GLY A 66 0.19 -4.24 0.14
CA GLY A 66 -0.45 -5.40 -0.48
C GLY A 66 -1.97 -5.33 -0.46
N LEU A 67 -2.56 -4.31 0.17
CA LEU A 67 -4.01 -4.17 0.30
C LEU A 67 -4.49 -2.86 -0.31
N GLN A 68 -5.59 -2.94 -1.07
CA GLN A 68 -6.25 -1.77 -1.66
C GLN A 68 -7.76 -2.01 -1.73
N VAL A 69 -8.50 -0.93 -1.79
CA VAL A 69 -9.92 -0.95 -2.15
C VAL A 69 -10.03 -0.32 -3.55
N ILE A 70 -10.70 -1.02 -4.45
CA ILE A 70 -10.80 -0.59 -5.84
C ILE A 70 -12.23 -0.76 -6.34
N SER A 71 -12.72 0.23 -7.07
CA SER A 71 -14.00 0.12 -7.77
C SER A 71 -13.81 -0.70 -9.04
N LEU A 72 -14.63 -1.71 -9.22
CA LEU A 72 -14.53 -2.58 -10.41
C LEU A 72 -14.73 -1.83 -11.71
N CYS A 73 -15.44 -0.70 -11.69
CA CYS A 73 -15.70 0.07 -12.91
C CYS A 73 -14.43 0.58 -13.59
N ILE A 74 -13.37 0.87 -12.82
CA ILE A 74 -12.12 1.35 -13.42
C ILE A 74 -11.35 0.25 -14.13
N LEU A 75 -11.64 -1.02 -13.84
CA LEU A 75 -11.00 -2.16 -14.49
C LEU A 75 -11.56 -2.43 -15.88
N ASN A 76 -12.73 -1.88 -16.22
CA ASN A 76 -13.34 -2.05 -17.54
C ASN A 76 -12.48 -1.47 -18.67
N ASP A 77 -11.61 -0.52 -18.36
CA ASP A 77 -10.71 0.10 -19.33
C ASP A 77 -9.45 -0.73 -19.60
N PHE A 78 -9.30 -1.86 -18.92
CA PHE A 78 -8.11 -2.69 -19.01
C PHE A 78 -8.43 -4.08 -19.55
N ASN A 79 -7.46 -4.67 -20.24
CA ASN A 79 -7.55 -6.05 -20.68
C ASN A 79 -7.18 -6.97 -19.51
N TYR A 80 -8.17 -7.68 -18.97
CA TYR A 80 -8.01 -8.53 -17.78
C TYR A 80 -6.93 -9.60 -17.89
N SER A 81 -6.59 -10.03 -19.10
CA SER A 81 -5.59 -11.07 -19.28
C SER A 81 -4.15 -10.54 -19.30
N LYS A 82 -3.95 -9.22 -19.38
CA LYS A 82 -2.63 -8.63 -19.63
C LYS A 82 -2.33 -7.33 -18.90
N PHE A 83 -3.07 -6.96 -17.86
CA PHE A 83 -2.74 -5.74 -17.12
C PHE A 83 -2.07 -6.07 -15.79
N SER A 84 -1.30 -5.11 -15.25
CA SER A 84 -0.85 -5.13 -13.86
C SER A 84 -1.50 -3.99 -13.10
N PHE A 85 -1.55 -4.09 -11.77
CA PHE A 85 -2.06 -2.97 -10.97
C PHE A 85 -1.19 -1.73 -11.10
N ASN A 86 0.08 -1.87 -11.43
CA ASN A 86 0.92 -0.71 -11.75
C ASN A 86 0.34 0.11 -12.91
N ASP A 87 -0.23 -0.54 -13.91
CA ASP A 87 -0.87 0.14 -15.04
C ASP A 87 -2.10 0.92 -14.57
N VAL A 88 -2.92 0.31 -13.72
CA VAL A 88 -4.10 0.96 -13.13
C VAL A 88 -3.68 2.17 -12.30
N TRP A 89 -2.69 1.99 -11.44
CA TRP A 89 -2.19 3.08 -10.58
C TRP A 89 -1.60 4.22 -11.40
N ASN A 90 -0.87 3.94 -12.46
CA ASN A 90 -0.31 4.98 -13.33
C ASN A 90 -1.41 5.83 -13.97
N VAL A 91 -2.49 5.21 -14.45
CA VAL A 91 -3.64 5.93 -15.00
C VAL A 91 -4.29 6.81 -13.93
N GLN A 92 -4.50 6.25 -12.73
CA GLN A 92 -5.12 7.00 -11.63
C GLN A 92 -4.24 8.16 -11.16
N ILE A 93 -2.92 7.97 -11.09
CA ILE A 93 -1.99 9.03 -10.74
C ILE A 93 -2.06 10.16 -11.76
N LYS A 94 -2.11 9.83 -13.04
CA LYS A 94 -2.18 10.81 -14.12
C LYS A 94 -3.45 11.66 -14.04
N LYS A 95 -4.55 11.05 -13.59
CA LYS A 95 -5.83 11.75 -13.35
C LYS A 95 -5.86 12.49 -12.02
N ASN A 96 -4.81 12.37 -11.19
CA ASN A 96 -4.79 12.82 -9.81
C ASN A 96 -5.92 12.19 -8.97
N ALA A 97 -6.13 10.89 -9.18
CA ALA A 97 -7.24 10.13 -8.60
C ALA A 97 -6.80 8.83 -7.92
N LEU A 98 -5.52 8.71 -7.55
CA LEU A 98 -5.06 7.61 -6.72
C LEU A 98 -4.96 8.10 -5.28
N TYR A 99 -5.69 7.45 -4.38
CA TYR A 99 -5.78 7.84 -2.97
C TYR A 99 -5.05 6.83 -2.10
N GLY A 100 -4.69 7.25 -0.89
CA GLY A 100 -3.99 6.38 0.04
C GLY A 100 -4.33 6.68 1.49
N ASN A 101 -4.32 5.64 2.31
CA ASN A 101 -4.32 5.73 3.75
C ASN A 101 -2.98 5.23 4.27
N LEU A 102 -2.45 5.93 5.26
CA LEU A 102 -1.21 5.53 5.91
C LEU A 102 -1.53 4.61 7.08
N MET A 103 -0.85 3.46 7.16
CA MET A 103 -0.99 2.52 8.27
C MET A 103 -0.51 3.14 9.58
N GLN A 104 -1.21 2.84 10.65
CA GLN A 104 -0.85 3.23 12.01
C GLN A 104 -0.08 2.12 12.71
N SER A 105 -0.31 0.88 12.33
CA SER A 105 0.38 -0.28 12.90
C SER A 105 1.64 -0.64 12.10
N LYS A 106 2.43 -1.54 12.68
CA LYS A 106 3.66 -2.04 12.06
C LYS A 106 3.32 -3.17 11.09
N LEU A 107 4.07 -3.23 9.99
CA LEU A 107 3.93 -4.29 9.00
C LEU A 107 5.28 -4.99 8.82
N TYR A 108 5.24 -6.29 8.51
CA TYR A 108 6.43 -7.11 8.38
C TYR A 108 6.54 -7.67 6.97
N HIS A 109 7.68 -7.41 6.34
CA HIS A 109 8.02 -7.97 5.04
C HIS A 109 8.74 -9.30 5.26
N VAL A 110 8.25 -10.35 4.64
CA VAL A 110 8.79 -11.70 4.76
C VAL A 110 9.39 -12.08 3.40
N GLY A 111 10.57 -11.51 3.11
CA GLY A 111 11.28 -11.82 1.88
C GLY A 111 12.31 -12.93 2.06
N ASP A 112 12.66 -13.22 3.31
CA ASP A 112 13.64 -14.23 3.66
C ASP A 112 13.35 -14.83 5.04
N GLU A 113 14.16 -15.79 5.45
CA GLU A 113 14.03 -16.46 6.74
C GLU A 113 14.19 -15.49 7.92
N ASN A 114 15.09 -14.52 7.80
CA ASN A 114 15.31 -13.51 8.84
C ASN A 114 14.09 -12.61 9.03
N GLY A 115 13.45 -12.21 7.93
CA GLY A 115 12.23 -11.42 7.98
C GLY A 115 11.09 -12.16 8.65
N LEU A 116 10.93 -13.45 8.34
CA LEU A 116 9.92 -14.29 8.97
C LEU A 116 10.17 -14.43 10.47
N LYS A 117 11.41 -14.68 10.87
CA LYS A 117 11.78 -14.78 12.28
C LYS A 117 11.49 -13.48 13.02
N LEU A 118 11.85 -12.35 12.44
CA LEU A 118 11.58 -11.04 13.03
C LEU A 118 10.07 -10.83 13.24
N ALA A 119 9.26 -11.20 12.27
CA ALA A 119 7.81 -11.09 12.36
C ALA A 119 7.23 -11.97 13.45
N ILE A 120 7.71 -13.21 13.58
CA ILE A 120 7.25 -14.15 14.59
C ILE A 120 7.69 -13.69 15.99
N ASP A 121 8.96 -13.31 16.16
CA ASP A 121 9.52 -12.93 17.45
C ASP A 121 8.86 -11.65 18.02
N SER A 122 8.37 -10.77 17.16
CA SER A 122 7.70 -9.54 17.58
C SER A 122 6.26 -9.75 18.01
N ASN A 123 5.76 -10.98 17.94
CA ASN A 123 4.34 -11.32 18.20
C ASN A 123 4.06 -11.62 19.69
N THR A 124 4.94 -11.26 20.56
CA THR A 124 4.75 -11.47 22.01
C THR A 124 4.18 -10.25 22.69
#